data_9667704ab6ada9dd4ab0b9cd2786678a
#
_entry.id   9667704ab6ada9dd4ab0b9cd2786678a
#
_cell.length_a   1.000
_cell.length_b   1.000
_cell.length_c   1.000
_cell.angle_alpha   90.00
_cell.angle_beta   90.00
_cell.angle_gamma   90.00
#
_symmetry.space_group_name_H-M   'P 1'
#
loop_
_entity.id
_entity.type
_entity.pdbx_description
1 polymer ?
#
loop_
_entity_poly.entity_id
_entity_poly.type
_entity_poly.pdbx_seq_one_letter_code
_entity_poly.pdbx_strand_id
1 'polypeptide(L)'
;MSFHLDYLLALPGVRVETCTQVEEKIFLGLSILSKGIVCHHCKNPTGKLHQARPILVRDLSVFGRPVYLKIPRRQFYCPTCQRYPTERIDFLDVKRRHTQRYEQNIYERVKQSNMEQIVREEGLNYDKIKGIFEQVKKNRIGNGLNEFVSMR
;
A
#
# COMPACT_ATOMS: atom_id res chain seq x y z
N MET A 1 10.74 -13.28 -16.19
CA MET A 1 9.40 -13.17 -16.83
C MET A 1 8.44 -12.30 -16.04
N SER A 2 8.97 -11.60 -15.05
CA SER A 2 8.18 -10.73 -14.16
C SER A 2 7.77 -9.39 -14.79
N PHE A 3 8.43 -8.95 -15.84
CA PHE A 3 8.21 -7.63 -16.42
C PHE A 3 6.80 -7.41 -16.99
N HIS A 4 6.16 -8.46 -17.48
CA HIS A 4 4.76 -8.36 -17.94
C HIS A 4 3.81 -8.11 -16.79
N LEU A 5 4.06 -8.73 -15.64
CA LEU A 5 3.28 -8.52 -14.43
C LEU A 5 3.52 -7.12 -13.86
N ASP A 6 4.72 -6.57 -14.00
CA ASP A 6 5.02 -5.20 -13.60
C ASP A 6 4.14 -4.18 -14.32
N TYR A 7 3.92 -4.37 -15.63
CA TYR A 7 3.02 -3.52 -16.40
C TYR A 7 1.58 -3.62 -15.93
N LEU A 8 1.12 -4.82 -15.63
CA LEU A 8 -0.25 -5.03 -15.15
C LEU A 8 -0.44 -4.47 -13.74
N LEU A 9 0.54 -4.67 -12.88
CA LEU A 9 0.49 -4.19 -11.50
C LEU A 9 0.52 -2.66 -11.45
N ALA A 10 1.39 -2.04 -12.27
CA ALA A 10 1.50 -0.60 -12.42
C ALA A 10 1.72 0.15 -11.09
N LEU A 11 2.48 -0.43 -10.16
CA LEU A 11 2.86 0.22 -8.91
C LEU A 11 4.29 0.76 -9.01
N PRO A 12 4.53 1.98 -8.51
CA PRO A 12 5.85 2.61 -8.64
C PRO A 12 6.89 1.97 -7.71
N GLY A 13 8.13 1.94 -8.19
CA GLY A 13 9.29 1.59 -7.37
C GLY A 13 9.43 0.13 -6.98
N VAL A 14 8.64 -0.77 -7.56
CA VAL A 14 8.68 -2.19 -7.24
C VAL A 14 8.75 -3.05 -8.50
N ARG A 15 9.22 -4.27 -8.33
CA ARG A 15 9.28 -5.30 -9.37
C ARG A 15 8.66 -6.58 -8.84
N VAL A 16 7.87 -7.26 -9.69
CA VAL A 16 7.32 -8.58 -9.35
C VAL A 16 8.41 -9.63 -9.52
N GLU A 17 8.77 -10.30 -8.44
CA GLU A 17 9.76 -11.37 -8.45
C GLU A 17 9.11 -12.76 -8.52
N THR A 18 7.96 -12.93 -7.85
CA THR A 18 7.26 -14.20 -7.80
C THR A 18 5.76 -14.01 -7.98
N CYS A 19 5.12 -15.04 -8.52
CA CYS A 19 3.66 -15.09 -8.64
C CYS A 19 3.22 -16.49 -8.29
N THR A 20 2.47 -16.66 -7.22
CA THR A 20 1.95 -17.96 -6.79
C THR A 20 0.45 -17.87 -6.56
N GLN A 21 -0.22 -19.01 -6.76
CA GLN A 21 -1.65 -19.12 -6.49
C GLN A 21 -1.87 -20.16 -5.40
N VAL A 22 -2.63 -19.78 -4.37
CA VAL A 22 -3.05 -20.67 -3.30
C VAL A 22 -4.56 -20.56 -3.22
N GLU A 23 -5.27 -21.65 -3.54
CA GLU A 23 -6.73 -21.66 -3.70
C GLU A 23 -7.12 -20.61 -4.76
N GLU A 24 -7.99 -19.66 -4.43
CA GLU A 24 -8.42 -18.62 -5.36
C GLU A 24 -7.64 -17.31 -5.16
N LYS A 25 -6.60 -17.33 -4.33
CA LYS A 25 -5.81 -16.12 -3.99
C LYS A 25 -4.51 -16.10 -4.77
N ILE A 26 -4.14 -14.92 -5.22
CA ILE A 26 -2.86 -14.70 -5.92
C ILE A 26 -1.92 -13.95 -4.98
N PHE A 27 -0.70 -14.43 -4.87
CA PHE A 27 0.36 -13.82 -4.07
C PHE A 27 1.49 -13.37 -4.97
N LEU A 28 1.75 -12.07 -5.00
CA LEU A 28 2.86 -11.49 -5.76
C LEU A 28 3.96 -11.08 -4.78
N GLY A 29 5.13 -11.69 -4.94
CA GLY A 29 6.32 -11.28 -4.20
C GLY A 29 6.98 -10.13 -4.93
N LEU A 30 7.18 -9.02 -4.23
CA LEU A 30 7.75 -7.81 -4.81
C LEU A 30 9.13 -7.53 -4.23
N SER A 31 9.98 -6.93 -5.04
CA SER A 31 11.22 -6.30 -4.58
C SER A 31 11.10 -4.79 -4.77
N ILE A 32 11.80 -4.04 -3.93
CA ILE A 32 11.84 -2.59 -4.03
C ILE A 32 13.08 -2.19 -4.81
N LEU A 33 12.91 -1.38 -5.85
CA LEU A 33 13.99 -1.03 -6.78
C LEU A 33 15.03 -0.09 -6.16
N SER A 34 14.60 0.80 -5.27
CA SER A 34 15.50 1.73 -4.59
C SER A 34 16.43 0.99 -3.62
N LYS A 35 17.72 1.36 -3.61
CA LYS A 35 18.71 0.76 -2.72
C LYS A 35 18.82 1.48 -1.38
N GLY A 36 18.17 2.62 -1.24
CA GLY A 36 18.22 3.40 -0.02
C GLY A 36 17.01 4.31 0.08
N ILE A 37 16.98 5.09 1.14
CA ILE A 37 15.89 6.03 1.41
C ILE A 37 16.45 7.38 1.82
N VAL A 38 15.59 8.41 1.78
CA VAL A 38 15.87 9.69 2.42
C VAL A 38 15.28 9.63 3.83
N CYS A 39 16.13 9.82 4.84
CA CYS A 39 15.69 9.80 6.23
C CYS A 39 14.64 10.89 6.46
N HIS A 40 13.46 10.51 6.95
CA HIS A 40 12.40 11.49 7.17
C HIS A 40 12.62 12.35 8.42
N HIS A 41 13.60 12.02 9.26
CA HIS A 41 13.95 12.83 10.45
C HIS A 41 14.91 13.97 10.10
N CYS A 42 16.01 13.67 9.38
CA CYS A 42 17.05 14.66 9.09
C CYS A 42 17.18 15.00 7.61
N LYS A 43 16.40 14.37 6.73
CA LYS A 43 16.37 14.59 5.27
C LYS A 43 17.66 14.22 4.54
N ASN A 44 18.54 13.46 5.15
CA ASN A 44 19.76 12.96 4.52
C ASN A 44 19.53 11.56 3.98
N PRO A 45 20.18 11.19 2.84
CA PRO A 45 20.06 9.86 2.29
C PRO A 45 20.81 8.82 3.13
N THR A 46 20.29 7.59 3.17
CA THR A 46 20.97 6.46 3.77
C THR A 46 20.71 5.21 2.94
N GLY A 47 21.74 4.39 2.76
CA GLY A 47 21.65 3.08 2.14
C GLY A 47 21.98 1.94 3.10
N LYS A 48 22.11 2.24 4.38
CA LYS A 48 22.48 1.22 5.38
C LYS A 48 21.24 0.49 5.86
N LEU A 49 20.97 -0.67 5.27
CA LEU A 49 19.85 -1.52 5.68
C LEU A 49 20.12 -2.11 7.06
N HIS A 50 19.18 -1.89 7.97
CA HIS A 50 19.23 -2.46 9.32
C HIS A 50 18.48 -3.79 9.39
N GLN A 51 17.25 -3.81 8.91
CA GLN A 51 16.45 -5.04 8.84
C GLN A 51 15.37 -4.91 7.79
N ALA A 52 14.87 -6.05 7.34
CA ALA A 52 13.73 -6.11 6.41
C ALA A 52 12.82 -7.25 6.84
N ARG A 53 11.51 -6.99 6.87
CA ARG A 53 10.51 -8.00 7.21
C ARG A 53 9.43 -8.02 6.12
N PRO A 54 9.04 -9.19 5.63
CA PRO A 54 7.96 -9.24 4.66
C PRO A 54 6.62 -8.89 5.32
N ILE A 55 5.81 -8.11 4.62
CA ILE A 55 4.44 -7.82 5.00
C ILE A 55 3.52 -8.24 3.86
N LEU A 56 2.29 -8.64 4.20
CA LEU A 56 1.26 -8.92 3.21
C LEU A 56 0.31 -7.74 3.12
N VAL A 57 0.09 -7.27 1.90
CA VAL A 57 -0.75 -6.11 1.60
C VAL A 57 -1.81 -6.52 0.59
N ARG A 58 -3.08 -6.25 0.89
CA ARG A 58 -4.18 -6.53 -0.03
C ARG A 58 -4.22 -5.49 -1.14
N ASP A 59 -4.32 -5.95 -2.37
CA ASP A 59 -4.49 -5.09 -3.54
C ASP A 59 -5.81 -5.40 -4.26
N LEU A 60 -6.09 -4.67 -5.34
CA LEU A 60 -7.26 -4.90 -6.16
C LEU A 60 -7.28 -6.34 -6.69
N SER A 61 -8.48 -6.91 -6.75
CA SER A 61 -8.66 -8.25 -7.32
C SER A 61 -8.40 -8.24 -8.82
N VAL A 62 -7.88 -9.35 -9.34
CA VAL A 62 -7.62 -9.53 -10.78
C VAL A 62 -8.45 -10.71 -11.25
N PHE A 63 -9.34 -10.46 -12.21
CA PHE A 63 -10.25 -11.49 -12.75
C PHE A 63 -11.01 -12.24 -11.66
N GLY A 64 -11.53 -11.49 -10.67
CA GLY A 64 -12.29 -12.05 -9.56
C GLY A 64 -11.47 -12.73 -8.48
N ARG A 65 -10.15 -12.70 -8.57
CA ARG A 65 -9.26 -13.34 -7.60
C ARG A 65 -8.62 -12.29 -6.69
N PRO A 66 -8.68 -12.48 -5.36
CA PRO A 66 -7.97 -11.58 -4.44
C PRO A 66 -6.46 -11.61 -4.69
N VAL A 67 -5.84 -10.44 -4.63
CA VAL A 67 -4.39 -10.29 -4.84
C VAL A 67 -3.76 -9.79 -3.54
N TYR A 68 -2.70 -10.47 -3.12
CA TYR A 68 -1.89 -10.08 -1.97
C TYR A 68 -0.47 -9.80 -2.45
N LEU A 69 0.07 -8.67 -2.02
CA LEU A 69 1.45 -8.28 -2.32
C LEU A 69 2.31 -8.60 -1.10
N LYS A 70 3.36 -9.38 -1.32
CA LYS A 70 4.36 -9.63 -0.29
C LYS A 70 5.51 -8.66 -0.50
N ILE A 71 5.62 -7.67 0.38
CA ILE A 71 6.53 -6.54 0.22
C ILE A 71 7.52 -6.55 1.37
N PRO A 72 8.84 -6.39 1.11
CA PRO A 72 9.79 -6.21 2.19
C PRO A 72 9.61 -4.84 2.85
N ARG A 73 9.29 -4.83 4.13
CA ARG A 73 9.27 -3.59 4.92
C ARG A 73 10.65 -3.38 5.47
N ARG A 74 11.34 -2.37 4.93
CA ARG A 74 12.75 -2.13 5.24
C ARG A 74 12.92 -1.03 6.29
N GLN A 75 13.81 -1.28 7.22
CA GLN A 75 14.26 -0.28 8.19
C GLN A 75 15.74 -0.03 7.95
N PHE A 76 16.10 1.23 7.80
CA PHE A 76 17.47 1.66 7.57
C PHE A 76 18.08 2.28 8.82
N TYR A 77 19.38 2.40 8.85
CA TYR A 77 20.10 3.17 9.86
C TYR A 77 20.61 4.45 9.22
N CYS A 78 20.30 5.59 9.84
CA CYS A 78 20.80 6.88 9.39
C CYS A 78 21.97 7.31 10.25
N PRO A 79 23.22 7.31 9.71
CA PRO A 79 24.39 7.70 10.50
C PRO A 79 24.41 9.19 10.85
N THR A 80 23.71 10.03 10.10
CA THR A 80 23.68 11.47 10.33
C THR A 80 22.93 11.83 11.62
N CYS A 81 21.72 11.27 11.81
CA CYS A 81 20.93 11.56 13.02
C CYS A 81 20.88 10.39 13.99
N GLN A 82 21.53 9.27 13.68
CA GLN A 82 21.62 8.06 14.51
C GLN A 82 20.25 7.45 14.85
N ARG A 83 19.30 7.55 13.91
CA ARG A 83 17.97 6.97 14.05
C ARG A 83 17.77 5.83 13.05
N TYR A 84 16.68 5.10 13.25
CA TYR A 84 16.33 3.95 12.42
C TYR A 84 15.02 4.22 11.66
N PRO A 85 15.07 5.01 10.57
CA PRO A 85 13.86 5.30 9.80
C PRO A 85 13.35 4.05 9.08
N THR A 86 12.03 3.85 9.12
CA THR A 86 11.36 2.81 8.35
C THR A 86 10.97 3.39 7.00
N GLU A 87 11.26 2.67 5.92
CA GLU A 87 10.91 3.08 4.58
C GLU A 87 9.40 3.27 4.43
N ARG A 88 9.02 4.36 3.76
CA ARG A 88 7.64 4.61 3.37
C ARG A 88 7.44 4.14 1.95
N ILE A 89 6.36 3.40 1.74
CA ILE A 89 6.03 2.82 0.44
C ILE A 89 4.97 3.73 -0.20
N ASP A 90 5.23 4.21 -1.44
CA ASP A 90 4.44 5.25 -2.08
C ASP A 90 2.95 4.91 -2.22
N PHE A 91 2.63 3.65 -2.49
CA PHE A 91 1.25 3.21 -2.73
C PHE A 91 0.57 2.65 -1.47
N LEU A 92 1.18 2.81 -0.30
CA LEU A 92 0.70 2.25 0.96
C LEU A 92 0.78 3.29 2.06
N ASP A 93 -0.33 3.60 2.70
CA ASP A 93 -0.34 4.50 3.84
C ASP A 93 0.36 3.86 5.04
N VAL A 94 0.92 4.69 5.91
CA VAL A 94 1.65 4.22 7.10
C VAL A 94 0.73 3.37 7.97
N LYS A 95 1.23 2.21 8.38
CA LYS A 95 0.53 1.22 9.22
C LYS A 95 -0.71 0.60 8.58
N ARG A 96 -0.90 0.76 7.26
CA ARG A 96 -2.00 0.13 6.55
C ARG A 96 -1.52 -1.17 5.89
N ARG A 97 -2.46 -2.09 5.67
CA ARG A 97 -2.20 -3.39 5.03
C ARG A 97 -3.02 -3.57 3.74
N HIS A 98 -3.50 -2.48 3.19
CA HIS A 98 -4.22 -2.44 1.92
C HIS A 98 -3.59 -1.33 1.08
N THR A 99 -3.45 -1.56 -0.24
CA THR A 99 -2.95 -0.50 -1.11
C THR A 99 -3.92 0.68 -1.12
N GLN A 100 -3.41 1.87 -1.41
CA GLN A 100 -4.24 3.07 -1.49
C GLN A 100 -5.36 2.89 -2.53
N ARG A 101 -5.04 2.29 -3.68
CA ARG A 101 -6.06 2.07 -4.73
C ARG A 101 -7.11 1.05 -4.30
N TYR A 102 -6.76 0.04 -3.51
CA TYR A 102 -7.73 -0.89 -2.93
C TYR A 102 -8.68 -0.17 -1.98
N GLU A 103 -8.14 0.63 -1.08
CA GLU A 103 -8.95 1.40 -0.12
C GLU A 103 -9.86 2.40 -0.84
N GLN A 104 -9.35 3.05 -1.89
CA GLN A 104 -10.12 3.97 -2.72
C GLN A 104 -11.28 3.25 -3.40
N ASN A 105 -11.04 2.07 -3.94
CA ASN A 105 -12.07 1.24 -4.59
C ASN A 105 -13.18 0.86 -3.60
N ILE A 106 -12.80 0.42 -2.39
CA ILE A 106 -13.76 0.09 -1.34
C ILE A 106 -14.64 1.31 -1.00
N TYR A 107 -14.01 2.47 -0.84
CA TYR A 107 -14.72 3.70 -0.54
C TYR A 107 -15.78 4.02 -1.60
N GLU A 108 -15.41 3.97 -2.88
CA GLU A 108 -16.34 4.26 -3.97
C GLU A 108 -17.49 3.25 -4.03
N ARG A 109 -17.20 1.98 -3.81
CA ARG A 109 -18.23 0.93 -3.84
C ARG A 109 -19.20 1.05 -2.66
N VAL A 110 -18.71 1.41 -1.47
CA VAL A 110 -19.57 1.64 -0.30
C VAL A 110 -20.52 2.82 -0.57
N LYS A 111 -20.03 3.87 -1.23
CA LYS A 111 -20.88 5.00 -1.60
C LYS A 111 -21.98 4.64 -2.60
N GLN A 112 -21.71 3.69 -3.50
CA GLN A 112 -22.65 3.27 -4.53
C GLN A 112 -23.62 2.20 -4.06
N SER A 113 -23.31 1.50 -2.96
CA SER A 113 -24.16 0.46 -2.40
C SER A 113 -24.29 0.63 -0.88
N ASN A 114 -23.80 -0.32 -0.11
CA ASN A 114 -23.75 -0.24 1.35
C ASN A 114 -22.59 -1.08 1.89
N MET A 115 -22.28 -0.90 3.17
CA MET A 115 -21.14 -1.60 3.78
C MET A 115 -21.37 -3.11 3.87
N GLU A 116 -22.59 -3.54 4.14
CA GLU A 116 -22.89 -4.98 4.28
C GLU A 116 -22.64 -5.73 2.97
N GLN A 117 -22.97 -5.14 1.85
CA GLN A 117 -22.72 -5.76 0.55
C GLN A 117 -21.23 -5.90 0.29
N ILE A 118 -20.44 -4.87 0.58
CA ILE A 118 -18.99 -4.93 0.38
C ILE A 118 -18.35 -5.95 1.33
N VAL A 119 -18.84 -6.05 2.56
CA VAL A 119 -18.40 -7.09 3.49
C VAL A 119 -18.56 -8.48 2.86
N ARG A 120 -19.70 -8.76 2.24
CA ARG A 120 -19.96 -10.05 1.59
C ARG A 120 -19.05 -10.27 0.37
N GLU A 121 -18.89 -9.24 -0.46
CA GLU A 121 -18.10 -9.35 -1.70
C GLU A 121 -16.60 -9.52 -1.41
N GLU A 122 -16.07 -8.80 -0.42
CA GLU A 122 -14.63 -8.79 -0.14
C GLU A 122 -14.21 -9.82 0.90
N GLY A 123 -15.16 -10.41 1.64
CA GLY A 123 -14.84 -11.35 2.70
C GLY A 123 -14.15 -10.72 3.89
N LEU A 124 -14.28 -9.40 4.07
CA LEU A 124 -13.76 -8.68 5.23
C LEU A 124 -14.90 -8.45 6.24
N ASN A 125 -14.53 -8.25 7.51
CA ASN A 125 -15.55 -7.93 8.50
C ASN A 125 -15.99 -6.47 8.38
N TYR A 126 -17.11 -6.16 9.02
CA TYR A 126 -17.71 -4.83 8.96
C TYR A 126 -16.74 -3.73 9.47
N ASP A 127 -16.04 -4.01 10.57
CA ASP A 127 -15.13 -3.03 11.16
C ASP A 127 -13.98 -2.68 10.23
N LYS A 128 -13.46 -3.63 9.47
CA LYS A 128 -12.40 -3.38 8.49
C LYS A 128 -12.91 -2.52 7.35
N ILE A 129 -14.09 -2.81 6.81
CA ILE A 129 -14.68 -2.02 5.73
C ILE A 129 -14.96 -0.61 6.23
N LYS A 130 -15.52 -0.46 7.42
CA LYS A 130 -15.77 0.86 8.03
C LYS A 130 -14.48 1.64 8.22
N GLY A 131 -13.42 0.98 8.73
CA GLY A 131 -12.12 1.60 8.91
C GLY A 131 -11.51 2.11 7.62
N ILE A 132 -11.60 1.32 6.55
CA ILE A 132 -11.13 1.71 5.21
C ILE A 132 -11.92 2.93 4.72
N PHE A 133 -13.24 2.88 4.82
CA PHE A 133 -14.11 3.97 4.38
C PHE A 133 -13.79 5.28 5.12
N GLU A 134 -13.63 5.22 6.43
CA GLU A 134 -13.34 6.40 7.24
C GLU A 134 -11.94 6.96 6.95
N GLN A 135 -10.96 6.09 6.70
CA GLN A 135 -9.59 6.50 6.38
C GLN A 135 -9.56 7.27 5.07
N VAL A 136 -10.22 6.75 4.02
CA VAL A 136 -10.28 7.43 2.72
C VAL A 136 -11.04 8.74 2.82
N LYS A 137 -12.15 8.75 3.54
CA LYS A 137 -12.95 9.96 3.77
C LYS A 137 -12.11 11.04 4.44
N LYS A 138 -11.36 10.67 5.48
CA LYS A 138 -10.46 11.59 6.19
C LYS A 138 -9.39 12.17 5.27
N ASN A 139 -8.77 11.32 4.46
CA ASN A 139 -7.73 11.76 3.52
C ASN A 139 -8.29 12.71 2.46
N ARG A 140 -9.49 12.43 1.96
CA ARG A 140 -10.16 13.30 0.97
C ARG A 140 -10.51 14.67 1.54
N ILE A 141 -11.01 14.71 2.78
CA ILE A 141 -11.32 15.98 3.45
C ILE A 141 -10.06 16.82 3.62
N GLY A 142 -8.95 16.18 4.06
CA GLY A 142 -7.66 16.86 4.19
C GLY A 142 -7.16 17.44 2.87
N ASN A 143 -7.21 16.62 1.80
CA ASN A 143 -6.80 17.05 0.46
C ASN A 143 -7.72 18.16 -0.09
N GLY A 144 -9.02 18.03 0.13
CA GLY A 144 -9.99 19.03 -0.28
C GLY A 144 -9.73 20.39 0.36
N LEU A 145 -9.39 20.40 1.65
CA LEU A 145 -9.02 21.62 2.36
C LEU A 145 -7.75 22.24 1.80
N ASN A 146 -6.76 21.41 1.47
CA ASN A 146 -5.51 21.87 0.87
C ASN A 146 -5.74 22.47 -0.51
N GLU A 147 -6.56 21.82 -1.33
CA GLU A 147 -6.92 22.34 -2.65
C GLU A 147 -7.65 23.68 -2.54
N PHE A 148 -8.56 23.78 -1.60
CA PHE A 148 -9.31 25.02 -1.35
C PHE A 148 -8.41 26.17 -0.91
N VAL A 149 -7.41 25.88 -0.06
CA VAL A 149 -6.44 26.88 0.39
C VAL A 149 -5.52 27.30 -0.75
N SER A 150 -5.09 26.36 -1.61
CA SER A 150 -4.20 26.68 -2.74
C SER A 150 -4.88 27.48 -3.86
N MET A 151 -6.20 27.50 -3.91
CA MET A 151 -6.97 28.28 -4.90
C MET A 151 -7.18 29.74 -4.46
N ARG A 152 -6.75 30.11 -3.29
CA ARG A 152 -6.81 31.49 -2.79
C ARG A 152 -5.43 32.16 -2.94
#